data_2c58547d1da48c154e1542c19f4cb115
#
_entry.id   2c58547d1da48c154e1542c19f4cb115
#
_cell.length_a   1.000
_cell.length_b   1.000
_cell.length_c   1.000
_cell.angle_alpha   90.00
_cell.angle_beta   90.00
_cell.angle_gamma   90.00
#
_symmetry.space_group_name_H-M   'P 1'
#
loop_
_entity.id
_entity.type
_entity.pdbx_description
1 polymer ?
#
loop_
_entity_poly.entity_id
_entity_poly.type
_entity_poly.pdbx_seq_one_letter_code
_entity_poly.pdbx_strand_id
1 'polypeptide(L)'
;MIVLYSGTVLICNSFYGLLFLPVGILFAWQCIGKKMIFKAAGAAVMLSLCTQTVQMVLLEGMFDIRHFLLNIPWTLIGAASVLLWRLLAKKNKPVRYIIRGIMILLALILLAGICAFGVYHVLRVSGKLNAKDNISEVENRIQTDDSGLIWYNGKAYQYNENVITILVMGIDQNSEEIQQIEGISGESGQADSIFLLVMDESKNKVRIIGMSRDTMTPIKTFDYKGNYVGDAENHLGLAYAFGDGKETSCQYMVDAVSNLFYGIPINSYVALNMEAVEQLNDAVGGVTVTIPEDLAQMMPNQFSAGSTVTLNGKQALSFVRSRDTAIDFSNNLRMARQKTYLLNFAQTAIEKMKSDMGLPARLYHELSGKMVTDIDLNDAVYLATKGLSMSFSEDDIVTLQADAQRGTVYDEMYVDDQALYELILNTFYNEVSAGEDTE
;
A
#
# COMPACT_ATOMS: atom_id res chain seq x y z
N MET A 1 18.94 19.93 13.48
CA MET A 1 18.28 18.78 12.86
C MET A 1 18.77 17.42 13.43
N ILE A 2 20.06 17.23 13.67
CA ILE A 2 20.64 15.98 14.23
C ILE A 2 20.15 15.69 15.67
N VAL A 3 19.94 16.71 16.51
CA VAL A 3 19.51 16.54 17.91
C VAL A 3 18.04 16.12 18.03
N LEU A 4 17.17 16.55 17.14
CA LEU A 4 15.74 16.15 17.12
C LEU A 4 15.56 14.71 16.59
N TYR A 5 16.39 14.29 15.63
CA TYR A 5 16.36 12.92 15.11
C TYR A 5 16.83 11.89 16.14
N SER A 6 17.83 12.24 16.95
CA SER A 6 18.30 11.39 18.06
C SER A 6 17.26 11.26 19.20
N GLY A 7 16.47 12.29 19.45
CA GLY A 7 15.42 12.28 20.47
C GLY A 7 14.23 11.38 20.13
N THR A 8 13.73 11.44 18.90
CA THR A 8 12.62 10.59 18.43
C THR A 8 13.01 9.12 18.36
N VAL A 9 14.20 8.80 17.88
CA VAL A 9 14.73 7.42 17.86
C VAL A 9 14.90 6.87 19.29
N LEU A 10 15.34 7.70 20.23
CA LEU A 10 15.50 7.30 21.64
C LEU A 10 14.13 7.03 22.31
N ILE A 11 13.11 7.83 21.99
CA ILE A 11 11.73 7.64 22.50
C ILE A 11 11.12 6.37 21.94
N CYS A 12 11.20 6.11 20.63
CA CYS A 12 10.71 4.87 20.02
C CYS A 12 11.42 3.65 20.60
N ASN A 13 12.74 3.68 20.73
CA ASN A 13 13.51 2.57 21.30
C ASN A 13 13.19 2.33 22.79
N SER A 14 12.84 3.38 23.54
CA SER A 14 12.42 3.26 24.94
C SER A 14 11.07 2.53 25.08
N PHE A 15 10.16 2.68 24.11
CA PHE A 15 8.88 1.95 24.11
C PHE A 15 9.06 0.43 23.98
N TYR A 16 10.01 -0.04 23.19
CA TYR A 16 10.32 -1.48 23.10
C TYR A 16 10.82 -2.04 24.44
N GLY A 17 11.65 -1.30 25.15
CA GLY A 17 12.11 -1.68 26.48
C GLY A 17 10.98 -1.80 27.51
N LEU A 18 9.92 -1.01 27.37
CA LEU A 18 8.78 -1.00 28.29
C LEU A 18 8.05 -2.38 28.32
N LEU A 19 8.11 -3.16 27.23
CA LEU A 19 7.59 -4.51 27.15
C LEU A 19 8.30 -5.49 28.11
N PHE A 20 9.52 -5.18 28.55
CA PHE A 20 10.28 -5.99 29.50
C PHE A 20 9.98 -5.66 30.98
N LEU A 21 9.25 -4.61 31.25
CA LEU A 21 8.85 -4.23 32.62
C LEU A 21 8.00 -5.32 33.31
N PRO A 22 6.99 -5.97 32.67
CA PRO A 22 6.25 -7.08 33.29
C PRO A 22 7.09 -8.31 33.52
N VAL A 23 8.09 -8.58 32.67
CA VAL A 23 9.02 -9.69 32.87
C VAL A 23 9.72 -9.53 34.21
N GLY A 24 10.22 -8.32 34.49
CA GLY A 24 10.81 -7.97 35.79
C GLY A 24 9.84 -8.16 36.95
N ILE A 25 8.59 -7.73 36.80
CA ILE A 25 7.52 -7.90 37.81
C ILE A 25 7.25 -9.38 38.07
N LEU A 26 6.99 -10.19 37.04
CA LEU A 26 6.68 -11.62 37.16
C LEU A 26 7.82 -12.40 37.80
N PHE A 27 9.07 -12.16 37.37
CA PHE A 27 10.24 -12.79 37.94
C PHE A 27 10.46 -12.42 39.39
N ALA A 28 10.34 -11.14 39.73
CA ALA A 28 10.46 -10.67 41.09
C ALA A 28 9.37 -11.22 42.01
N TRP A 29 8.18 -11.51 41.47
CA TRP A 29 7.09 -12.11 42.23
C TRP A 29 7.35 -13.56 42.62
N GLN A 30 7.92 -14.32 41.69
CA GLN A 30 8.26 -15.74 41.93
C GLN A 30 9.52 -15.91 42.79
N CYS A 31 10.45 -14.94 42.84
CA CYS A 31 11.68 -15.01 43.56
C CYS A 31 11.59 -14.36 44.94
N ILE A 32 11.92 -15.14 46.00
CA ILE A 32 12.00 -14.62 47.38
C ILE A 32 13.48 -14.68 47.81
N GLY A 33 14.02 -13.51 48.25
CA GLY A 33 15.37 -13.47 48.84
C GLY A 33 16.32 -12.42 48.26
N LYS A 34 17.51 -12.27 48.87
CA LYS A 34 18.53 -11.27 48.54
C LYS A 34 19.07 -11.32 47.08
N LYS A 35 18.91 -12.46 46.40
CA LYS A 35 19.40 -12.67 45.00
C LYS A 35 18.33 -12.38 43.93
N MET A 36 17.18 -11.82 44.32
CA MET A 36 16.03 -11.58 43.41
C MET A 36 16.42 -10.67 42.25
N ILE A 37 17.13 -9.59 42.50
CA ILE A 37 17.53 -8.61 41.46
C ILE A 37 18.49 -9.26 40.46
N PHE A 38 19.45 -10.04 40.93
CA PHE A 38 20.39 -10.78 40.05
C PHE A 38 19.69 -11.80 39.17
N LYS A 39 18.69 -12.50 39.72
CA LYS A 39 17.89 -13.46 38.92
C LYS A 39 17.01 -12.73 37.90
N ALA A 40 16.43 -11.59 38.23
CA ALA A 40 15.66 -10.77 37.30
C ALA A 40 16.56 -10.20 36.17
N ALA A 41 17.77 -9.74 36.50
CA ALA A 41 18.76 -9.31 35.52
C ALA A 41 19.19 -10.44 34.58
N GLY A 42 19.49 -11.64 35.13
CA GLY A 42 19.81 -12.81 34.31
C GLY A 42 18.69 -13.23 33.37
N ALA A 43 17.45 -13.21 33.85
CA ALA A 43 16.28 -13.48 33.01
C ALA A 43 16.07 -12.41 31.89
N ALA A 44 16.33 -11.14 32.21
CA ALA A 44 16.28 -10.05 31.23
C ALA A 44 17.29 -10.28 30.09
N VAL A 45 18.52 -10.61 30.44
CA VAL A 45 19.58 -10.90 29.47
C VAL A 45 19.21 -12.09 28.58
N MET A 46 18.78 -13.20 29.18
CA MET A 46 18.40 -14.41 28.43
C MET A 46 17.21 -14.15 27.50
N LEU A 47 16.16 -13.51 27.99
CA LEU A 47 14.97 -13.22 27.19
C LEU A 47 15.26 -12.21 26.07
N SER A 48 16.08 -11.20 26.36
CA SER A 48 16.50 -10.21 25.36
C SER A 48 17.38 -10.86 24.28
N LEU A 49 18.26 -11.78 24.62
CA LEU A 49 19.01 -12.58 23.65
C LEU A 49 18.08 -13.42 22.78
N CYS A 50 17.14 -14.14 23.41
CA CYS A 50 16.17 -14.96 22.68
C CYS A 50 15.34 -14.12 21.69
N THR A 51 14.82 -12.97 22.12
CA THR A 51 14.03 -12.09 21.23
C THR A 51 14.86 -11.55 20.07
N GLN A 52 16.10 -11.14 20.30
CA GLN A 52 17.00 -10.65 19.25
C GLN A 52 17.41 -11.77 18.28
N THR A 53 17.64 -12.99 18.79
CA THR A 53 17.95 -14.15 17.92
C THR A 53 16.75 -14.52 17.05
N VAL A 54 15.55 -14.52 17.61
CA VAL A 54 14.31 -14.75 16.85
C VAL A 54 14.12 -13.67 15.79
N GLN A 55 14.34 -12.40 16.12
CA GLN A 55 14.27 -11.29 15.15
C GLN A 55 15.29 -11.45 14.02
N MET A 56 16.51 -11.86 14.34
CA MET A 56 17.57 -12.07 13.34
C MET A 56 17.24 -13.23 12.38
N VAL A 57 16.63 -14.31 12.90
CA VAL A 57 16.32 -15.51 12.11
C VAL A 57 15.03 -15.39 11.31
N LEU A 58 13.98 -14.76 11.88
CA LEU A 58 12.65 -14.72 11.28
C LEU A 58 12.34 -13.42 10.53
N LEU A 59 13.05 -12.31 10.79
CA LEU A 59 12.66 -10.98 10.33
C LEU A 59 13.74 -10.26 9.52
N GLU A 60 14.79 -10.97 9.08
CA GLU A 60 15.92 -10.38 8.33
C GLU A 60 16.52 -9.11 8.97
N GLY A 61 16.41 -8.98 10.30
CA GLY A 61 16.91 -7.85 11.06
C GLY A 61 18.34 -8.06 11.52
N MET A 62 19.16 -7.01 11.51
CA MET A 62 20.46 -7.05 12.18
C MET A 62 20.27 -7.01 13.70
N PHE A 63 21.15 -7.69 14.45
CA PHE A 63 21.20 -7.63 15.91
C PHE A 63 21.40 -6.19 16.39
N ASP A 64 20.38 -5.59 17.03
CA ASP A 64 20.49 -4.23 17.57
C ASP A 64 20.85 -4.25 19.05
N ILE A 65 22.11 -3.94 19.32
CA ILE A 65 22.67 -3.89 20.68
C ILE A 65 21.97 -2.84 21.56
N ARG A 66 21.35 -1.81 20.97
CA ARG A 66 20.63 -0.76 21.71
C ARG A 66 19.36 -1.31 22.34
N HIS A 67 18.58 -2.08 21.58
CA HIS A 67 17.39 -2.75 22.11
C HIS A 67 17.75 -3.75 23.20
N PHE A 68 18.81 -4.51 23.00
CA PHE A 68 19.34 -5.43 24.03
C PHE A 68 19.67 -4.69 25.34
N LEU A 69 20.40 -3.58 25.25
CA LEU A 69 20.80 -2.80 26.42
C LEU A 69 19.64 -2.10 27.12
N LEU A 70 18.60 -1.65 26.39
CA LEU A 70 17.43 -0.98 26.97
C LEU A 70 16.47 -1.94 27.70
N ASN A 71 16.41 -3.21 27.31
CA ASN A 71 15.54 -4.21 27.93
C ASN A 71 15.93 -4.48 29.39
N ILE A 72 17.22 -4.42 29.71
CA ILE A 72 17.75 -4.68 31.07
C ILE A 72 17.26 -3.67 32.10
N PRO A 73 17.40 -2.34 31.92
CA PRO A 73 16.89 -1.34 32.84
C PRO A 73 15.38 -1.46 33.10
N TRP A 74 14.57 -1.67 32.08
CA TRP A 74 13.12 -1.82 32.23
C TRP A 74 12.72 -3.05 33.03
N THR A 75 13.41 -4.17 32.84
CA THR A 75 13.21 -5.37 33.67
C THR A 75 13.61 -5.12 35.13
N LEU A 76 14.70 -4.40 35.38
CA LEU A 76 15.13 -4.04 36.73
C LEU A 76 14.15 -3.08 37.41
N ILE A 77 13.59 -2.10 36.67
CA ILE A 77 12.54 -1.20 37.18
C ILE A 77 11.31 -2.02 37.57
N GLY A 78 10.88 -2.99 36.74
CA GLY A 78 9.81 -3.91 37.09
C GLY A 78 10.08 -4.72 38.37
N ALA A 79 11.29 -5.23 38.51
CA ALA A 79 11.69 -5.97 39.71
C ALA A 79 11.74 -5.06 40.97
N ALA A 80 12.26 -3.85 40.82
CA ALA A 80 12.32 -2.86 41.91
C ALA A 80 10.93 -2.41 42.37
N SER A 81 9.95 -2.30 41.45
CA SER A 81 8.57 -1.96 41.80
C SER A 81 7.92 -3.02 42.72
N VAL A 82 8.20 -4.30 42.50
CA VAL A 82 7.75 -5.39 43.38
C VAL A 82 8.44 -5.32 44.77
N LEU A 83 9.73 -4.96 44.79
CA LEU A 83 10.45 -4.79 46.05
C LEU A 83 9.85 -3.65 46.88
N LEU A 84 9.61 -2.49 46.25
CA LEU A 84 8.99 -1.31 46.88
C LEU A 84 7.59 -1.67 47.37
N TRP A 85 6.81 -2.39 46.57
CA TRP A 85 5.49 -2.87 46.99
C TRP A 85 5.58 -3.78 48.23
N ARG A 86 6.53 -4.73 48.28
CA ARG A 86 6.72 -5.61 49.44
C ARG A 86 7.07 -4.83 50.72
N LEU A 87 7.85 -3.75 50.59
CA LEU A 87 8.17 -2.87 51.70
C LEU A 87 6.96 -2.06 52.21
N LEU A 88 6.19 -1.51 51.29
CA LEU A 88 5.00 -0.70 51.60
C LEU A 88 3.81 -1.55 52.08
N ALA A 89 3.62 -2.72 51.51
CA ALA A 89 2.50 -3.63 51.81
C ALA A 89 2.61 -4.34 53.18
N LYS A 90 3.76 -4.22 53.87
CA LYS A 90 3.94 -4.77 55.21
C LYS A 90 3.02 -4.14 56.26
N LYS A 91 2.48 -2.94 56.05
CA LYS A 91 1.74 -2.14 57.02
C LYS A 91 0.21 -2.12 56.87
N ASN A 92 -0.37 -2.37 55.66
CA ASN A 92 -1.83 -2.21 55.44
C ASN A 92 -2.43 -3.28 54.53
N LYS A 93 -3.30 -4.14 55.06
CA LYS A 93 -3.97 -5.22 54.30
C LYS A 93 -4.81 -4.73 53.10
N PRO A 94 -5.68 -3.68 53.18
CA PRO A 94 -6.49 -3.25 52.03
C PRO A 94 -5.67 -2.71 50.86
N VAL A 95 -4.61 -1.93 51.13
CA VAL A 95 -3.68 -1.39 50.13
C VAL A 95 -3.00 -2.52 49.32
N ARG A 96 -2.73 -3.64 50.00
CA ARG A 96 -2.13 -4.83 49.36
C ARG A 96 -3.01 -5.44 48.28
N TYR A 97 -4.33 -5.51 48.48
CA TYR A 97 -5.27 -6.08 47.49
C TYR A 97 -5.48 -5.11 46.30
N ILE A 98 -5.59 -3.81 46.57
CA ILE A 98 -5.73 -2.79 45.52
C ILE A 98 -4.53 -2.78 44.60
N ILE A 99 -3.29 -2.74 45.13
CA ILE A 99 -2.06 -2.74 44.32
C ILE A 99 -1.94 -4.08 43.55
N ARG A 100 -2.33 -5.20 44.15
CA ARG A 100 -2.34 -6.50 43.47
C ARG A 100 -3.31 -6.51 42.27
N GLY A 101 -4.50 -5.92 42.41
CA GLY A 101 -5.47 -5.77 41.33
C GLY A 101 -4.94 -4.89 40.20
N ILE A 102 -4.35 -3.75 40.53
CA ILE A 102 -3.74 -2.83 39.55
C ILE A 102 -2.58 -3.55 38.78
N MET A 103 -1.74 -4.32 39.49
CA MET A 103 -0.64 -5.04 38.86
C MET A 103 -1.11 -6.14 37.92
N ILE A 104 -2.18 -6.86 38.27
CA ILE A 104 -2.80 -7.88 37.41
C ILE A 104 -3.41 -7.19 36.16
N LEU A 105 -4.12 -6.08 36.34
CA LEU A 105 -4.71 -5.32 35.23
C LEU A 105 -3.64 -4.83 34.25
N LEU A 106 -2.55 -4.25 34.77
CA LEU A 106 -1.42 -3.81 33.93
C LEU A 106 -0.76 -4.97 33.19
N ALA A 107 -0.61 -6.13 33.84
CA ALA A 107 -0.06 -7.32 33.20
C ALA A 107 -0.97 -7.84 32.06
N LEU A 108 -2.29 -7.80 32.25
CA LEU A 108 -3.27 -8.18 31.21
C LEU A 108 -3.27 -7.21 30.03
N ILE A 109 -3.24 -5.89 30.28
CA ILE A 109 -3.14 -4.87 29.23
C ILE A 109 -1.85 -5.08 28.40
N LEU A 110 -0.76 -5.36 29.07
CA LEU A 110 0.54 -5.59 28.41
C LEU A 110 0.56 -6.90 27.61
N LEU A 111 -0.04 -7.96 28.14
CA LEU A 111 -0.20 -9.23 27.42
C LEU A 111 -1.05 -9.02 26.17
N ALA A 112 -2.16 -8.28 26.26
CA ALA A 112 -3.00 -7.94 25.13
C ALA A 112 -2.22 -7.11 24.08
N GLY A 113 -1.40 -6.17 24.52
CA GLY A 113 -0.53 -5.38 23.63
C GLY A 113 0.52 -6.25 22.91
N ILE A 114 1.14 -7.21 23.62
CA ILE A 114 2.10 -8.16 23.02
C ILE A 114 1.40 -9.06 21.99
N CYS A 115 0.21 -9.57 22.30
CA CYS A 115 -0.58 -10.38 21.37
C CYS A 115 -0.97 -9.58 20.13
N ALA A 116 -1.46 -8.35 20.28
CA ALA A 116 -1.81 -7.46 19.17
C ALA A 116 -0.60 -7.13 18.28
N PHE A 117 0.56 -6.84 18.90
CA PHE A 117 1.80 -6.60 18.18
C PHE A 117 2.30 -7.86 17.45
N GLY A 118 2.18 -9.03 18.08
CA GLY A 118 2.54 -10.31 17.44
C GLY A 118 1.69 -10.60 16.22
N VAL A 119 0.36 -10.43 16.33
CA VAL A 119 -0.56 -10.59 15.21
C VAL A 119 -0.23 -9.59 14.09
N TYR A 120 -0.04 -8.32 14.41
CA TYR A 120 0.37 -7.29 13.44
C TYR A 120 1.67 -7.66 12.71
N HIS A 121 2.67 -8.15 13.44
CA HIS A 121 3.95 -8.57 12.84
C HIS A 121 3.81 -9.78 11.91
N VAL A 122 3.02 -10.79 12.31
CA VAL A 122 2.75 -11.95 11.46
C VAL A 122 2.05 -11.53 10.17
N LEU A 123 1.01 -10.71 10.26
CA LEU A 123 0.28 -10.18 9.10
C LEU A 123 1.22 -9.42 8.16
N ARG A 124 2.09 -8.57 8.72
CA ARG A 124 3.05 -7.78 7.94
C ARG A 124 4.08 -8.63 7.21
N VAL A 125 4.64 -9.66 7.87
CA VAL A 125 5.65 -10.54 7.26
C VAL A 125 5.02 -11.43 6.19
N SER A 126 3.84 -12.00 6.46
CA SER A 126 3.09 -12.79 5.48
C SER A 126 2.76 -11.95 4.25
N GLY A 127 2.20 -10.75 4.45
CA GLY A 127 1.86 -9.85 3.34
C GLY A 127 3.07 -9.44 2.50
N LYS A 128 4.23 -9.22 3.12
CA LYS A 128 5.46 -8.92 2.38
C LYS A 128 5.87 -10.04 1.42
N LEU A 129 5.71 -11.29 1.84
CA LEU A 129 6.07 -12.46 1.01
C LEU A 129 5.13 -12.57 -0.20
N ASN A 130 3.82 -12.47 0.02
CA ASN A 130 2.83 -12.59 -1.04
C ASN A 130 2.84 -11.40 -2.01
N ALA A 131 2.99 -10.18 -1.49
CA ALA A 131 2.94 -8.95 -2.28
C ALA A 131 4.05 -8.82 -3.35
N LYS A 132 5.06 -9.68 -3.32
CA LYS A 132 6.15 -9.69 -4.32
C LYS A 132 5.99 -10.75 -5.42
N ASP A 133 4.98 -11.59 -5.33
CA ASP A 133 4.71 -12.56 -6.38
C ASP A 133 4.30 -11.83 -7.68
N ASN A 134 4.81 -12.32 -8.80
CA ASN A 134 4.47 -11.77 -10.12
C ASN A 134 3.30 -12.55 -10.70
N ILE A 135 2.23 -11.84 -11.05
CA ILE A 135 1.02 -12.42 -11.66
C ILE A 135 0.89 -12.15 -13.15
N SER A 136 1.75 -11.29 -13.74
CA SER A 136 1.73 -11.08 -15.19
C SER A 136 2.30 -12.29 -15.93
N GLU A 137 1.60 -12.74 -16.97
CA GLU A 137 2.03 -13.86 -17.84
C GLU A 137 2.98 -13.38 -18.95
N VAL A 138 3.23 -12.08 -19.06
CA VAL A 138 4.00 -11.46 -20.14
C VAL A 138 5.49 -11.50 -19.81
N GLU A 139 6.28 -11.99 -20.75
CA GLU A 139 7.75 -11.95 -20.65
C GLU A 139 8.28 -10.53 -20.79
N ASN A 140 9.30 -10.20 -19.99
CA ASN A 140 10.00 -8.93 -20.09
C ASN A 140 10.74 -8.87 -21.44
N ARG A 141 10.39 -7.87 -22.27
CA ARG A 141 10.93 -7.68 -23.62
C ARG A 141 12.05 -6.62 -23.69
N ILE A 142 12.42 -6.05 -22.55
CA ILE A 142 13.51 -5.08 -22.50
C ILE A 142 14.82 -5.83 -22.70
N GLN A 143 15.58 -5.44 -23.73
CA GLN A 143 16.84 -6.10 -24.05
C GLN A 143 17.91 -5.73 -23.01
N THR A 144 18.53 -6.75 -22.44
CA THR A 144 19.67 -6.62 -21.52
C THR A 144 20.94 -7.19 -22.17
N ASP A 145 22.10 -6.74 -21.73
CA ASP A 145 23.37 -7.38 -22.05
C ASP A 145 23.57 -8.71 -21.28
N ASP A 146 24.72 -9.37 -21.48
CA ASP A 146 25.06 -10.64 -20.82
C ASP A 146 25.15 -10.50 -19.28
N SER A 147 25.25 -9.29 -18.75
CA SER A 147 25.29 -8.97 -17.32
C SER A 147 23.88 -8.63 -16.76
N GLY A 148 22.84 -8.66 -17.60
CA GLY A 148 21.49 -8.27 -17.23
C GLY A 148 21.26 -6.75 -17.13
N LEU A 149 22.19 -5.96 -17.67
CA LEU A 149 22.10 -4.50 -17.67
C LEU A 149 21.48 -3.97 -18.96
N ILE A 150 20.76 -2.87 -18.85
CA ILE A 150 20.27 -2.06 -19.97
C ILE A 150 21.21 -0.88 -20.16
N TRP A 151 21.61 -0.63 -21.40
CA TRP A 151 22.40 0.55 -21.74
C TRP A 151 21.54 1.57 -22.48
N TYR A 152 21.41 2.76 -21.90
CA TYR A 152 20.63 3.85 -22.49
C TYR A 152 21.35 5.19 -22.27
N ASN A 153 21.56 5.97 -23.34
CA ASN A 153 22.26 7.28 -23.31
C ASN A 153 23.61 7.26 -22.57
N GLY A 154 24.39 6.18 -22.73
CA GLY A 154 25.70 6.02 -22.10
C GLY A 154 25.68 5.68 -20.60
N LYS A 155 24.52 5.36 -20.06
CA LYS A 155 24.32 4.92 -18.68
C LYS A 155 23.88 3.47 -18.64
N ALA A 156 24.27 2.75 -17.59
CA ALA A 156 23.84 1.39 -17.33
C ALA A 156 22.71 1.38 -16.29
N TYR A 157 21.71 0.53 -16.50
CA TYR A 157 20.55 0.40 -15.65
C TYR A 157 20.32 -1.06 -15.27
N GLN A 158 20.03 -1.32 -13.99
CA GLN A 158 19.70 -2.63 -13.47
C GLN A 158 18.25 -2.64 -12.94
N TYR A 159 17.53 -3.73 -13.20
CA TYR A 159 16.17 -3.88 -12.71
C TYR A 159 16.13 -3.81 -11.17
N ASN A 160 15.18 -3.09 -10.63
CA ASN A 160 15.00 -2.91 -9.18
C ASN A 160 14.00 -3.94 -8.64
N GLU A 161 14.49 -5.05 -8.08
CA GLU A 161 13.65 -6.10 -7.49
C GLU A 161 12.91 -5.67 -6.20
N ASN A 162 13.18 -4.46 -5.69
CA ASN A 162 12.50 -3.92 -4.51
C ASN A 162 11.27 -3.07 -4.87
N VAL A 163 10.74 -3.24 -6.07
CA VAL A 163 9.51 -2.60 -6.52
C VAL A 163 8.34 -3.56 -6.38
N ILE A 164 7.22 -3.06 -5.87
CA ILE A 164 5.92 -3.74 -5.86
C ILE A 164 4.98 -2.93 -6.77
N THR A 165 4.34 -3.61 -7.71
CA THR A 165 3.42 -3.01 -8.69
C THR A 165 2.01 -3.50 -8.47
N ILE A 166 1.04 -2.58 -8.42
CA ILE A 166 -0.37 -2.89 -8.23
C ILE A 166 -1.17 -2.18 -9.31
N LEU A 167 -1.89 -2.93 -10.13
CA LEU A 167 -2.80 -2.37 -11.12
C LEU A 167 -4.13 -2.02 -10.45
N VAL A 168 -4.47 -0.74 -10.38
CA VAL A 168 -5.71 -0.23 -9.78
C VAL A 168 -6.65 0.23 -10.89
N MET A 169 -7.85 -0.31 -10.91
CA MET A 169 -8.84 -0.06 -11.97
C MET A 169 -10.17 0.37 -11.38
N GLY A 170 -10.79 1.37 -11.99
CA GLY A 170 -12.18 1.74 -11.76
C GLY A 170 -13.06 1.19 -12.87
N ILE A 171 -14.00 0.30 -12.53
CA ILE A 171 -14.84 -0.42 -13.49
C ILE A 171 -16.20 0.23 -13.59
N ASP A 172 -16.64 0.51 -14.81
CA ASP A 172 -17.99 1.03 -15.08
C ASP A 172 -18.98 -0.13 -15.21
N GLN A 173 -19.43 -0.64 -14.08
CA GLN A 173 -20.57 -1.55 -14.00
C GLN A 173 -21.72 -0.86 -13.27
N ASN A 174 -22.95 -0.98 -13.80
CA ASN A 174 -24.15 -0.36 -13.25
C ASN A 174 -24.83 -1.22 -12.17
N SER A 175 -24.05 -1.91 -11.34
CA SER A 175 -24.53 -2.77 -10.25
C SER A 175 -23.86 -2.40 -8.94
N GLU A 176 -24.55 -2.59 -7.80
CA GLU A 176 -24.00 -2.31 -6.47
C GLU A 176 -22.76 -3.18 -6.16
N GLU A 177 -22.69 -4.39 -6.72
CA GLU A 177 -21.57 -5.32 -6.60
C GLU A 177 -21.03 -5.67 -7.98
N ILE A 178 -19.74 -6.00 -8.09
CA ILE A 178 -19.14 -6.50 -9.32
C ILE A 178 -19.70 -7.89 -9.59
N GLN A 179 -20.37 -8.03 -10.75
CA GLN A 179 -21.01 -9.27 -11.15
C GLN A 179 -20.12 -10.06 -12.12
N GLN A 180 -20.13 -11.36 -11.95
CA GLN A 180 -19.55 -12.27 -12.93
C GLN A 180 -20.50 -12.45 -14.12
N ILE A 181 -19.94 -12.42 -15.33
CA ILE A 181 -20.67 -12.58 -16.59
C ILE A 181 -20.21 -13.89 -17.23
N GLU A 182 -21.17 -14.76 -17.57
CA GLU A 182 -20.86 -16.01 -18.25
C GLU A 182 -20.49 -15.75 -19.72
N GLY A 183 -19.36 -16.28 -20.14
CA GLY A 183 -18.85 -16.20 -21.50
C GLY A 183 -18.13 -14.88 -21.81
N ILE A 184 -17.52 -14.81 -22.97
CA ILE A 184 -16.80 -13.64 -23.46
C ILE A 184 -17.76 -12.82 -24.32
N SER A 185 -18.33 -11.79 -23.74
CA SER A 185 -19.38 -11.01 -24.40
C SER A 185 -18.95 -9.59 -24.80
N GLY A 186 -17.84 -9.10 -24.24
CA GLY A 186 -17.51 -7.67 -24.29
C GLY A 186 -18.42 -6.79 -23.42
N GLU A 187 -19.24 -7.39 -22.54
CA GLU A 187 -20.25 -6.70 -21.72
C GLU A 187 -19.88 -6.69 -20.23
N SER A 188 -18.70 -7.18 -19.87
CA SER A 188 -18.24 -7.27 -18.46
C SER A 188 -17.97 -5.94 -17.79
N GLY A 189 -18.26 -4.83 -18.47
CA GLY A 189 -17.87 -3.48 -18.07
C GLY A 189 -16.52 -3.10 -18.67
N GLN A 190 -16.15 -1.83 -18.51
CA GLN A 190 -14.87 -1.31 -19.00
C GLN A 190 -14.05 -0.74 -17.84
N ALA A 191 -12.74 -0.84 -17.94
CA ALA A 191 -11.86 -0.12 -17.03
C ALA A 191 -11.78 1.36 -17.46
N ASP A 192 -12.53 2.21 -16.77
CA ASP A 192 -12.65 3.64 -17.06
C ASP A 192 -11.53 4.49 -16.44
N SER A 193 -10.94 3.98 -15.37
CA SER A 193 -9.81 4.59 -14.67
C SER A 193 -8.75 3.53 -14.48
N ILE A 194 -7.53 3.79 -14.93
CA ILE A 194 -6.45 2.80 -14.93
C ILE A 194 -5.19 3.45 -14.37
N PHE A 195 -4.69 2.91 -13.26
CA PHE A 195 -3.50 3.40 -12.58
C PHE A 195 -2.57 2.24 -12.24
N LEU A 196 -1.29 2.40 -12.50
CA LEU A 196 -0.25 1.50 -11.98
C LEU A 196 0.39 2.16 -10.74
N LEU A 197 0.10 1.62 -9.58
CA LEU A 197 0.74 1.98 -8.32
C LEU A 197 2.08 1.27 -8.23
N VAL A 198 3.14 2.01 -8.01
CA VAL A 198 4.51 1.51 -7.91
C VAL A 198 5.10 1.90 -6.56
N MET A 199 5.39 0.91 -5.73
CA MET A 199 6.00 1.09 -4.41
C MET A 199 7.46 0.68 -4.46
N ASP A 200 8.38 1.64 -4.50
CA ASP A 200 9.83 1.38 -4.48
C ASP A 200 10.33 1.35 -3.03
N GLU A 201 10.58 0.15 -2.51
CA GLU A 201 11.06 -0.04 -1.14
C GLU A 201 12.50 0.48 -0.95
N SER A 202 13.33 0.44 -1.99
CA SER A 202 14.73 0.87 -1.92
C SER A 202 14.85 2.39 -1.86
N LYS A 203 14.00 3.11 -2.61
CA LYS A 203 13.93 4.57 -2.62
C LYS A 203 12.95 5.12 -1.57
N ASN A 204 12.22 4.25 -0.88
CA ASN A 204 11.16 4.59 0.08
C ASN A 204 10.13 5.56 -0.53
N LYS A 205 9.66 5.25 -1.74
CA LYS A 205 8.87 6.14 -2.57
C LYS A 205 7.69 5.42 -3.23
N VAL A 206 6.54 6.09 -3.29
CA VAL A 206 5.39 5.65 -4.07
C VAL A 206 5.30 6.50 -5.33
N ARG A 207 5.00 5.86 -6.46
CA ARG A 207 4.66 6.52 -7.73
C ARG A 207 3.35 5.97 -8.26
N ILE A 208 2.58 6.80 -8.93
CA ILE A 208 1.33 6.41 -9.59
C ILE A 208 1.42 6.80 -11.05
N ILE A 209 1.22 5.84 -11.95
CA ILE A 209 1.22 6.08 -13.40
C ILE A 209 -0.21 5.92 -13.89
N GLY A 210 -0.82 7.03 -14.32
CA GLY A 210 -2.15 7.08 -14.91
C GLY A 210 -2.11 6.77 -16.40
N MET A 211 -3.02 5.91 -16.85
CA MET A 211 -3.19 5.53 -18.24
C MET A 211 -4.60 5.87 -18.71
N SER A 212 -4.72 6.41 -19.93
CA SER A 212 -6.03 6.59 -20.54
C SER A 212 -6.65 5.24 -20.87
N ARG A 213 -7.96 5.10 -20.66
CA ARG A 213 -8.71 3.93 -21.16
C ARG A 213 -8.67 3.84 -22.69
N ASP A 214 -8.47 4.98 -23.33
CA ASP A 214 -8.42 5.13 -24.80
C ASP A 214 -7.00 4.89 -25.35
N THR A 215 -6.04 4.45 -24.51
CA THR A 215 -4.68 4.08 -24.92
C THR A 215 -4.75 2.89 -25.87
N MET A 216 -4.16 3.04 -27.06
CA MET A 216 -4.05 1.98 -28.06
C MET A 216 -2.90 1.06 -27.69
N THR A 217 -3.21 -0.25 -27.54
CA THR A 217 -2.23 -1.27 -27.16
C THR A 217 -2.75 -2.66 -27.60
N PRO A 218 -1.87 -3.65 -27.84
CA PRO A 218 -2.31 -5.01 -28.07
C PRO A 218 -3.06 -5.58 -26.86
N ILE A 219 -4.31 -5.99 -27.09
CA ILE A 219 -5.16 -6.69 -26.10
C ILE A 219 -5.64 -8.01 -26.68
N LYS A 220 -5.96 -8.97 -25.81
CA LYS A 220 -6.55 -10.26 -26.23
C LYS A 220 -7.88 -10.02 -26.95
N THR A 221 -8.05 -10.66 -28.11
CA THR A 221 -9.29 -10.60 -28.89
C THR A 221 -9.87 -11.98 -29.12
N PHE A 222 -11.20 -12.03 -29.28
CA PHE A 222 -11.96 -13.27 -29.32
C PHE A 222 -12.95 -13.28 -30.48
N ASP A 223 -13.22 -14.45 -31.02
CA ASP A 223 -14.28 -14.62 -32.02
C ASP A 223 -15.68 -14.57 -31.36
N TYR A 224 -16.72 -14.59 -32.19
CA TYR A 224 -18.12 -14.59 -31.73
C TYR A 224 -18.53 -15.83 -30.91
N LYS A 225 -17.69 -16.87 -30.86
CA LYS A 225 -17.87 -18.05 -30.02
C LYS A 225 -17.09 -18.01 -28.73
N GLY A 226 -16.32 -16.91 -28.51
CA GLY A 226 -15.48 -16.75 -27.35
C GLY A 226 -14.11 -17.46 -27.44
N ASN A 227 -13.70 -17.92 -28.65
CA ASN A 227 -12.37 -18.48 -28.82
C ASN A 227 -11.36 -17.36 -29.01
N TYR A 228 -10.21 -17.44 -28.31
CA TYR A 228 -9.10 -16.52 -28.50
C TYR A 228 -8.57 -16.64 -29.95
N VAL A 229 -8.43 -15.48 -30.61
CA VAL A 229 -7.98 -15.41 -32.01
C VAL A 229 -6.66 -14.66 -32.18
N GLY A 230 -6.10 -14.13 -31.11
CA GLY A 230 -4.84 -13.39 -31.10
C GLY A 230 -4.98 -12.04 -30.41
N ASP A 231 -3.86 -11.35 -30.27
CA ASP A 231 -3.83 -9.97 -29.76
C ASP A 231 -4.00 -9.00 -30.93
N ALA A 232 -4.77 -7.95 -30.71
CA ALA A 232 -4.94 -6.86 -31.67
C ALA A 232 -4.88 -5.50 -30.98
N GLU A 233 -4.35 -4.50 -31.68
CA GLU A 233 -4.32 -3.14 -31.19
C GLU A 233 -5.74 -2.62 -31.00
N ASN A 234 -6.05 -2.22 -29.76
CA ASN A 234 -7.36 -1.70 -29.38
C ASN A 234 -7.24 -0.85 -28.12
N HIS A 235 -8.34 -0.25 -27.67
CA HIS A 235 -8.43 0.56 -26.47
C HIS A 235 -8.14 -0.29 -25.22
N LEU A 236 -7.21 0.15 -24.39
CA LEU A 236 -6.78 -0.54 -23.16
C LEU A 236 -7.96 -0.89 -22.25
N GLY A 237 -8.91 0.06 -22.06
CA GLY A 237 -10.07 -0.15 -21.19
C GLY A 237 -11.00 -1.31 -21.61
N LEU A 238 -10.94 -1.74 -22.87
CA LEU A 238 -11.72 -2.86 -23.39
C LEU A 238 -11.16 -4.24 -22.97
N ALA A 239 -9.90 -4.34 -22.59
CA ALA A 239 -9.32 -5.60 -22.17
C ALA A 239 -10.11 -6.24 -21.02
N TYR A 240 -10.63 -5.42 -20.08
CA TYR A 240 -11.49 -5.89 -19.00
C TYR A 240 -12.82 -6.50 -19.52
N ALA A 241 -13.41 -5.88 -20.53
CA ALA A 241 -14.72 -6.28 -21.06
C ALA A 241 -14.71 -7.67 -21.71
N PHE A 242 -13.57 -8.15 -22.18
CA PHE A 242 -13.44 -9.45 -22.81
C PHE A 242 -13.28 -10.63 -21.83
N GLY A 243 -13.17 -10.39 -20.53
CA GLY A 243 -13.14 -11.40 -19.50
C GLY A 243 -14.52 -11.69 -18.89
N ASP A 244 -14.51 -12.25 -17.69
CA ASP A 244 -15.70 -12.68 -16.93
C ASP A 244 -16.26 -11.59 -15.99
N GLY A 245 -15.75 -10.38 -16.04
CA GLY A 245 -16.09 -9.30 -15.11
C GLY A 245 -15.41 -9.42 -13.75
N LYS A 246 -14.59 -10.45 -13.51
CA LYS A 246 -13.85 -10.71 -12.27
C LYS A 246 -12.38 -11.01 -12.54
N GLU A 247 -11.91 -12.16 -12.03
CA GLU A 247 -10.49 -12.52 -12.03
C GLU A 247 -9.92 -12.58 -13.46
N THR A 248 -10.66 -13.19 -14.40
CA THR A 248 -10.22 -13.30 -15.81
C THR A 248 -10.12 -11.93 -16.47
N SER A 249 -11.08 -11.03 -16.21
CA SER A 249 -11.06 -9.65 -16.69
C SER A 249 -9.87 -8.88 -16.13
N CYS A 250 -9.58 -9.05 -14.83
CA CYS A 250 -8.42 -8.45 -14.19
C CYS A 250 -7.11 -8.98 -14.79
N GLN A 251 -7.02 -10.29 -15.05
CA GLN A 251 -5.83 -10.88 -15.67
C GLN A 251 -5.59 -10.35 -17.09
N TYR A 252 -6.64 -10.19 -17.90
CA TYR A 252 -6.49 -9.58 -19.23
C TYR A 252 -6.00 -8.12 -19.18
N MET A 253 -6.43 -7.37 -18.18
CA MET A 253 -5.92 -6.02 -17.95
C MET A 253 -4.47 -6.03 -17.48
N VAL A 254 -4.09 -6.95 -16.57
CA VAL A 254 -2.71 -7.13 -16.13
C VAL A 254 -1.79 -7.43 -17.31
N ASP A 255 -2.18 -8.38 -18.18
CA ASP A 255 -1.41 -8.74 -19.37
C ASP A 255 -1.30 -7.56 -20.35
N ALA A 256 -2.39 -6.83 -20.59
CA ALA A 256 -2.39 -5.68 -21.49
C ALA A 256 -1.50 -4.55 -20.97
N VAL A 257 -1.55 -4.22 -19.67
CA VAL A 257 -0.69 -3.21 -19.07
C VAL A 257 0.76 -3.67 -19.01
N SER A 258 1.04 -4.92 -18.65
CA SER A 258 2.40 -5.46 -18.69
C SER A 258 2.97 -5.39 -20.11
N ASN A 259 2.19 -5.76 -21.14
CA ASN A 259 2.55 -5.63 -22.54
C ASN A 259 2.88 -4.18 -22.93
N LEU A 260 2.05 -3.22 -22.53
CA LEU A 260 2.28 -1.80 -22.77
C LEU A 260 3.62 -1.34 -22.17
N PHE A 261 3.97 -1.83 -20.99
CA PHE A 261 5.22 -1.54 -20.29
C PHE A 261 6.35 -2.53 -20.61
N TYR A 262 6.41 -3.08 -21.84
CA TYR A 262 7.45 -3.99 -22.32
C TYR A 262 7.67 -5.26 -21.49
N GLY A 263 6.64 -5.72 -20.78
CA GLY A 263 6.70 -6.92 -19.94
C GLY A 263 7.19 -6.65 -18.51
N ILE A 264 7.08 -5.41 -18.02
CA ILE A 264 7.33 -5.12 -16.59
C ILE A 264 6.38 -5.97 -15.74
N PRO A 265 6.90 -6.68 -14.72
CA PRO A 265 6.11 -7.50 -13.83
C PRO A 265 5.03 -6.69 -13.09
N ILE A 266 3.81 -7.25 -13.01
CA ILE A 266 2.73 -6.74 -12.17
C ILE A 266 2.47 -7.76 -11.07
N ASN A 267 2.52 -7.32 -9.81
CA ASN A 267 2.46 -8.19 -8.65
C ASN A 267 1.04 -8.45 -8.16
N SER A 268 0.14 -7.48 -8.34
CA SER A 268 -1.25 -7.60 -7.88
C SER A 268 -2.18 -6.65 -8.63
N TYR A 269 -3.48 -6.87 -8.48
CA TYR A 269 -4.50 -5.98 -9.02
C TYR A 269 -5.59 -5.65 -8.00
N VAL A 270 -6.25 -4.51 -8.23
CA VAL A 270 -7.48 -4.10 -7.55
C VAL A 270 -8.43 -3.50 -8.59
N ALA A 271 -9.53 -4.17 -8.89
CA ALA A 271 -10.63 -3.64 -9.67
C ALA A 271 -11.75 -3.19 -8.73
N LEU A 272 -12.11 -1.92 -8.78
CA LEU A 272 -13.13 -1.32 -7.93
C LEU A 272 -14.32 -0.91 -8.79
N ASN A 273 -15.53 -1.22 -8.34
CA ASN A 273 -16.72 -0.56 -8.86
C ASN A 273 -16.61 0.94 -8.57
N MET A 274 -16.98 1.78 -9.53
CA MET A 274 -16.91 3.23 -9.36
C MET A 274 -17.69 3.75 -8.13
N GLU A 275 -18.76 3.05 -7.72
CA GLU A 275 -19.47 3.38 -6.48
C GLU A 275 -18.68 3.15 -5.19
N ALA A 276 -17.61 2.34 -5.24
CA ALA A 276 -16.70 2.19 -4.09
C ALA A 276 -16.01 3.52 -3.71
N VAL A 277 -15.89 4.45 -4.65
CA VAL A 277 -15.35 5.80 -4.40
C VAL A 277 -16.15 6.54 -3.32
N GLU A 278 -17.49 6.36 -3.28
CA GLU A 278 -18.33 6.97 -2.24
C GLU A 278 -17.91 6.50 -0.85
N GLN A 279 -17.75 5.19 -0.68
CA GLN A 279 -17.39 4.57 0.60
C GLN A 279 -15.94 4.92 1.00
N LEU A 280 -15.00 4.87 0.05
CA LEU A 280 -13.62 5.26 0.28
C LEU A 280 -13.51 6.71 0.77
N ASN A 281 -14.21 7.63 0.09
CA ASN A 281 -14.23 9.05 0.45
C ASN A 281 -14.78 9.27 1.86
N ASP A 282 -15.91 8.66 2.20
CA ASP A 282 -16.57 8.87 3.48
C ASP A 282 -15.78 8.22 4.63
N ALA A 283 -15.13 7.09 4.39
CA ALA A 283 -14.29 6.40 5.38
C ALA A 283 -13.08 7.23 5.83
N VAL A 284 -12.50 8.05 4.93
CA VAL A 284 -11.42 8.96 5.31
C VAL A 284 -11.91 10.27 5.90
N GLY A 285 -13.24 10.52 5.86
CA GLY A 285 -13.87 11.74 6.39
C GLY A 285 -14.10 12.83 5.35
N GLY A 286 -14.02 12.49 4.08
CA GLY A 286 -14.16 13.40 2.93
C GLY A 286 -12.84 13.95 2.41
N VAL A 287 -12.73 14.07 1.10
CA VAL A 287 -11.56 14.61 0.41
C VAL A 287 -11.80 16.05 0.01
N THR A 288 -10.88 16.95 0.36
CA THR A 288 -10.97 18.37 0.02
C THR A 288 -10.33 18.64 -1.32
N VAL A 289 -11.07 19.26 -2.23
CA VAL A 289 -10.62 19.62 -3.60
C VAL A 289 -11.03 21.02 -3.97
N THR A 290 -10.34 21.61 -4.95
CA THR A 290 -10.80 22.82 -5.63
C THR A 290 -11.58 22.42 -6.87
N ILE A 291 -12.80 22.97 -7.04
CA ILE A 291 -13.70 22.62 -8.13
C ILE A 291 -13.22 23.30 -9.43
N PRO A 292 -12.91 22.55 -10.48
CA PRO A 292 -12.51 23.12 -11.76
C PRO A 292 -13.73 23.63 -12.56
N GLU A 293 -13.47 24.51 -13.52
CA GLU A 293 -14.47 25.18 -14.32
C GLU A 293 -15.38 24.23 -15.12
N ASP A 294 -14.78 23.22 -15.75
CA ASP A 294 -15.49 22.20 -16.54
C ASP A 294 -16.55 21.45 -15.73
N LEU A 295 -16.21 21.05 -14.50
CA LEU A 295 -17.15 20.35 -13.63
C LEU A 295 -18.28 21.28 -13.13
N ALA A 296 -17.95 22.52 -12.78
CA ALA A 296 -18.94 23.49 -12.33
C ALA A 296 -19.95 23.83 -13.48
N GLN A 297 -19.47 23.88 -14.72
CA GLN A 297 -20.35 24.09 -15.88
C GLN A 297 -21.29 22.89 -16.13
N MET A 298 -20.79 21.67 -15.98
CA MET A 298 -21.61 20.46 -16.13
C MET A 298 -22.64 20.31 -15.00
N MET A 299 -22.28 20.71 -13.78
CA MET A 299 -23.07 20.48 -12.56
C MET A 299 -23.24 21.74 -11.71
N PRO A 300 -23.85 22.83 -12.26
CA PRO A 300 -23.90 24.14 -11.61
C PRO A 300 -24.71 24.16 -10.31
N ASN A 301 -25.63 23.22 -10.14
CA ASN A 301 -26.43 23.08 -8.91
C ASN A 301 -25.64 22.37 -7.76
N GLN A 302 -24.54 21.73 -8.07
CA GLN A 302 -23.76 20.94 -7.11
C GLN A 302 -22.41 21.58 -6.81
N PHE A 303 -21.81 22.23 -7.80
CA PHE A 303 -20.44 22.75 -7.73
C PHE A 303 -20.33 24.19 -8.22
N SER A 304 -19.47 24.97 -7.58
CA SER A 304 -19.11 26.33 -8.00
C SER A 304 -17.63 26.38 -8.36
N ALA A 305 -17.31 26.90 -9.54
CA ALA A 305 -15.94 27.00 -10.03
C ALA A 305 -15.02 27.76 -9.04
N GLY A 306 -13.81 27.24 -8.86
CA GLY A 306 -12.79 27.82 -7.96
C GLY A 306 -13.08 27.67 -6.47
N SER A 307 -14.23 27.11 -6.07
CA SER A 307 -14.50 26.84 -4.64
C SER A 307 -13.71 25.64 -4.14
N THR A 308 -13.22 25.73 -2.90
CA THR A 308 -12.59 24.59 -2.19
C THR A 308 -13.65 23.92 -1.32
N VAL A 309 -13.90 22.63 -1.54
CA VAL A 309 -14.99 21.87 -0.92
C VAL A 309 -14.46 20.53 -0.40
N THR A 310 -14.87 20.14 0.80
CA THR A 310 -14.72 18.76 1.27
C THR A 310 -15.89 17.95 0.75
N LEU A 311 -15.61 17.01 -0.16
CA LEU A 311 -16.60 16.20 -0.85
C LEU A 311 -17.20 15.14 0.08
N ASN A 312 -18.51 14.95 0.04
CA ASN A 312 -19.14 13.71 0.50
C ASN A 312 -19.02 12.63 -0.59
N GLY A 313 -19.36 11.37 -0.27
CA GLY A 313 -19.19 10.24 -1.18
C GLY A 313 -19.80 10.45 -2.55
N LYS A 314 -21.06 10.89 -2.63
CA LYS A 314 -21.76 11.18 -3.92
C LYS A 314 -21.08 12.30 -4.71
N GLN A 315 -20.60 13.32 -4.01
CA GLN A 315 -19.85 14.41 -4.65
C GLN A 315 -18.49 13.93 -5.16
N ALA A 316 -17.81 13.06 -4.40
CA ALA A 316 -16.56 12.46 -4.82
C ALA A 316 -16.74 11.59 -6.07
N LEU A 317 -17.76 10.75 -6.11
CA LEU A 317 -18.09 9.97 -7.31
C LEU A 317 -18.38 10.89 -8.51
N SER A 318 -19.19 11.92 -8.32
CA SER A 318 -19.46 12.93 -9.39
C SER A 318 -18.17 13.60 -9.86
N PHE A 319 -17.29 13.98 -8.94
CA PHE A 319 -16.02 14.65 -9.25
C PHE A 319 -15.11 13.80 -10.14
N VAL A 320 -14.98 12.51 -9.87
CA VAL A 320 -14.06 11.60 -10.60
C VAL A 320 -14.69 10.98 -11.85
N ARG A 321 -16.04 10.89 -11.95
CA ARG A 321 -16.74 10.17 -13.03
C ARG A 321 -17.25 11.10 -14.13
N SER A 322 -17.76 12.28 -13.77
CA SER A 322 -18.47 13.13 -14.73
C SER A 322 -17.58 13.61 -15.88
N ARG A 323 -18.10 13.54 -17.10
CA ARG A 323 -17.48 14.13 -18.29
C ARG A 323 -18.56 14.57 -19.28
N ASP A 324 -18.27 15.58 -20.08
CA ASP A 324 -19.09 15.96 -21.21
C ASP A 324 -18.66 15.17 -22.45
N THR A 325 -19.46 14.21 -22.86
CA THR A 325 -19.19 13.36 -24.03
C THR A 325 -19.37 14.07 -25.36
N ALA A 326 -19.93 15.30 -25.38
CA ALA A 326 -20.02 16.11 -26.57
C ALA A 326 -18.72 16.88 -26.90
N ILE A 327 -17.77 16.90 -25.94
CA ILE A 327 -16.47 17.55 -26.11
C ILE A 327 -15.43 16.47 -26.43
N ASP A 328 -14.72 16.62 -27.53
CA ASP A 328 -13.61 15.73 -27.91
C ASP A 328 -12.50 15.78 -26.84
N PHE A 329 -11.88 14.66 -26.59
CA PHE A 329 -10.81 14.50 -25.59
C PHE A 329 -11.22 14.91 -24.16
N SER A 330 -12.52 14.96 -23.84
CA SER A 330 -13.02 15.27 -22.49
C SER A 330 -12.54 14.28 -21.42
N ASN A 331 -12.06 13.10 -21.83
CA ASN A 331 -11.41 12.15 -20.94
C ASN A 331 -10.16 12.73 -20.26
N ASN A 332 -9.40 13.59 -20.92
CA ASN A 332 -8.22 14.23 -20.33
C ASN A 332 -8.58 15.12 -19.14
N LEU A 333 -9.71 15.85 -19.22
CA LEU A 333 -10.21 16.66 -18.10
C LEU A 333 -10.64 15.78 -16.92
N ARG A 334 -11.30 14.65 -17.21
CA ARG A 334 -11.65 13.65 -16.19
C ARG A 334 -10.40 13.08 -15.52
N MET A 335 -9.39 12.69 -16.28
CA MET A 335 -8.11 12.17 -15.75
C MET A 335 -7.40 13.21 -14.87
N ALA A 336 -7.43 14.50 -15.25
CA ALA A 336 -6.85 15.56 -14.43
C ALA A 336 -7.57 15.68 -13.07
N ARG A 337 -8.91 15.59 -13.05
CA ARG A 337 -9.67 15.56 -11.80
C ARG A 337 -9.39 14.29 -10.97
N GLN A 338 -9.28 13.13 -11.61
CA GLN A 338 -8.91 11.87 -10.94
C GLN A 338 -7.53 11.97 -10.30
N LYS A 339 -6.55 12.58 -11.00
CA LYS A 339 -5.21 12.85 -10.44
C LYS A 339 -5.30 13.73 -9.19
N THR A 340 -6.02 14.84 -9.26
CA THR A 340 -6.21 15.76 -8.12
C THR A 340 -6.89 15.06 -6.94
N TYR A 341 -7.96 14.30 -7.21
CA TYR A 341 -8.68 13.56 -6.19
C TYR A 341 -7.78 12.51 -5.53
N LEU A 342 -7.06 11.73 -6.33
CA LEU A 342 -6.20 10.66 -5.85
C LEU A 342 -5.07 11.18 -4.93
N LEU A 343 -4.43 12.29 -5.30
CA LEU A 343 -3.42 12.95 -4.47
C LEU A 343 -3.99 13.34 -3.10
N ASN A 344 -5.12 14.06 -3.11
CA ASN A 344 -5.73 14.56 -1.88
C ASN A 344 -6.33 13.42 -1.03
N PHE A 345 -6.89 12.39 -1.68
CA PHE A 345 -7.33 11.17 -1.02
C PHE A 345 -6.18 10.47 -0.31
N ALA A 346 -5.04 10.24 -1.00
CA ALA A 346 -3.89 9.59 -0.41
C ALA A 346 -3.37 10.34 0.82
N GLN A 347 -3.25 11.67 0.74
CA GLN A 347 -2.83 12.49 1.87
C GLN A 347 -3.82 12.39 3.05
N THR A 348 -5.12 12.50 2.78
CA THR A 348 -6.18 12.38 3.80
C THR A 348 -6.20 11.00 4.43
N ALA A 349 -6.06 9.94 3.61
CA ALA A 349 -6.02 8.55 4.08
C ALA A 349 -4.80 8.29 4.97
N ILE A 350 -3.61 8.78 4.59
CA ILE A 350 -2.40 8.68 5.39
C ILE A 350 -2.59 9.34 6.77
N GLU A 351 -3.17 10.55 6.82
CA GLU A 351 -3.44 11.23 8.08
C GLU A 351 -4.46 10.49 8.93
N LYS A 352 -5.52 9.99 8.31
CA LYS A 352 -6.56 9.20 8.99
C LYS A 352 -6.00 7.90 9.56
N MET A 353 -5.18 7.19 8.82
CA MET A 353 -4.54 5.94 9.27
C MET A 353 -3.58 6.14 10.44
N LYS A 354 -2.91 7.30 10.57
CA LYS A 354 -2.09 7.62 11.75
C LYS A 354 -2.89 7.61 13.05
N SER A 355 -4.17 7.98 13.00
CA SER A 355 -5.08 7.97 14.15
C SER A 355 -5.92 6.70 14.25
N ASP A 356 -6.05 5.93 13.17
CA ASP A 356 -6.91 4.78 13.04
C ASP A 356 -6.24 3.67 12.21
N MET A 357 -5.34 2.94 12.85
CA MET A 357 -4.59 1.83 12.23
C MET A 357 -5.47 0.66 11.76
N GLY A 358 -6.73 0.57 12.20
CA GLY A 358 -7.69 -0.45 11.77
C GLY A 358 -8.43 -0.10 10.47
N LEU A 359 -8.26 1.14 9.95
CA LEU A 359 -8.95 1.61 8.75
C LEU A 359 -8.74 0.71 7.53
N PRO A 360 -7.51 0.26 7.18
CA PRO A 360 -7.31 -0.60 6.01
C PRO A 360 -8.11 -1.92 6.07
N ALA A 361 -8.09 -2.57 7.24
CA ALA A 361 -8.81 -3.84 7.42
C ALA A 361 -10.34 -3.66 7.34
N ARG A 362 -10.88 -2.56 7.89
CA ARG A 362 -12.32 -2.26 7.77
C ARG A 362 -12.70 -1.95 6.32
N LEU A 363 -11.93 -1.12 5.62
CA LEU A 363 -12.16 -0.83 4.20
C LEU A 363 -12.11 -2.08 3.34
N TYR A 364 -11.15 -2.98 3.59
CA TYR A 364 -11.07 -4.25 2.89
C TYR A 364 -12.38 -5.06 3.02
N HIS A 365 -12.94 -5.15 4.23
CA HIS A 365 -14.21 -5.85 4.46
C HIS A 365 -15.41 -5.12 3.86
N GLU A 366 -15.48 -3.81 3.99
CA GLU A 366 -16.61 -3.01 3.48
C GLU A 366 -16.67 -3.01 1.94
N LEU A 367 -15.52 -3.09 1.28
CA LEU A 367 -15.40 -3.09 -0.17
C LEU A 367 -15.45 -4.48 -0.80
N SER A 368 -15.49 -5.57 -0.03
CA SER A 368 -15.34 -6.93 -0.54
C SER A 368 -16.32 -7.31 -1.66
N GLY A 369 -17.56 -6.82 -1.65
CA GLY A 369 -18.54 -7.01 -2.73
C GLY A 369 -18.39 -6.05 -3.93
N LYS A 370 -17.63 -4.96 -3.75
CA LYS A 370 -17.42 -3.89 -4.75
C LYS A 370 -16.01 -3.92 -5.35
N MET A 371 -15.25 -4.94 -5.01
CA MET A 371 -13.84 -5.09 -5.35
C MET A 371 -13.56 -6.50 -5.84
N VAL A 372 -12.75 -6.61 -6.88
CA VAL A 372 -12.07 -7.86 -7.28
C VAL A 372 -10.58 -7.63 -7.15
N THR A 373 -9.93 -8.46 -6.37
CA THR A 373 -8.49 -8.34 -6.09
C THR A 373 -7.91 -9.70 -5.72
N ASP A 374 -6.64 -9.90 -6.02
CA ASP A 374 -5.80 -10.99 -5.54
C ASP A 374 -5.08 -10.65 -4.23
N ILE A 375 -5.18 -9.39 -3.79
CA ILE A 375 -4.61 -8.92 -2.53
C ILE A 375 -5.42 -9.47 -1.37
N ASP A 376 -4.81 -10.25 -0.49
CA ASP A 376 -5.45 -10.71 0.74
C ASP A 376 -5.41 -9.65 1.86
N LEU A 377 -6.04 -9.93 3.00
CA LEU A 377 -6.06 -9.00 4.12
C LEU A 377 -4.66 -8.72 4.69
N ASN A 378 -3.75 -9.71 4.66
CA ASN A 378 -2.38 -9.56 5.16
C ASN A 378 -1.59 -8.62 4.26
N ASP A 379 -1.73 -8.82 2.93
CA ASP A 379 -1.13 -7.97 1.90
C ASP A 379 -1.65 -6.55 2.00
N ALA A 380 -2.96 -6.38 2.14
CA ALA A 380 -3.58 -5.06 2.30
C ALA A 380 -3.05 -4.31 3.54
N VAL A 381 -2.92 -5.00 4.68
CA VAL A 381 -2.34 -4.43 5.90
C VAL A 381 -0.86 -4.10 5.72
N TYR A 382 -0.10 -4.97 5.08
CA TYR A 382 1.31 -4.73 4.77
C TYR A 382 1.50 -3.50 3.88
N LEU A 383 0.81 -3.48 2.72
CA LEU A 383 0.90 -2.40 1.73
C LEU A 383 0.47 -1.05 2.31
N ALA A 384 -0.64 -1.01 3.03
CA ALA A 384 -1.12 0.20 3.69
C ALA A 384 -0.11 0.73 4.72
N THR A 385 0.42 -0.17 5.58
CA THR A 385 1.40 0.20 6.61
C THR A 385 2.72 0.67 5.99
N LYS A 386 3.16 0.00 4.92
CA LYS A 386 4.38 0.38 4.20
C LYS A 386 4.20 1.72 3.53
N GLY A 387 3.08 1.94 2.85
CA GLY A 387 2.73 3.21 2.20
C GLY A 387 2.75 4.41 3.17
N LEU A 388 2.33 4.22 4.44
CA LEU A 388 2.40 5.27 5.47
C LEU A 388 3.81 5.81 5.71
N SER A 389 4.83 5.01 5.50
CA SER A 389 6.23 5.38 5.73
C SER A 389 6.93 5.90 4.47
N MET A 390 6.31 5.77 3.30
CA MET A 390 6.88 6.15 2.02
C MET A 390 6.59 7.61 1.68
N SER A 391 7.49 8.23 0.92
CA SER A 391 7.27 9.58 0.38
C SER A 391 6.31 9.53 -0.82
N PHE A 392 5.42 10.51 -0.88
CA PHE A 392 4.46 10.69 -1.97
C PHE A 392 4.12 12.17 -2.14
N SER A 393 4.20 12.68 -3.35
CA SER A 393 3.94 14.07 -3.72
C SER A 393 3.20 14.16 -5.06
N GLU A 394 2.82 15.35 -5.47
CA GLU A 394 2.16 15.59 -6.77
C GLU A 394 3.02 15.16 -7.96
N ASP A 395 4.34 15.34 -7.88
CA ASP A 395 5.30 14.96 -8.94
C ASP A 395 5.40 13.44 -9.12
N ASP A 396 4.91 12.67 -8.15
CA ASP A 396 4.89 11.21 -8.20
C ASP A 396 3.65 10.64 -8.90
N ILE A 397 2.69 11.50 -9.27
CA ILE A 397 1.55 11.12 -10.11
C ILE A 397 1.83 11.56 -11.55
N VAL A 398 2.20 10.59 -12.37
CA VAL A 398 2.56 10.77 -13.78
C VAL A 398 1.43 10.21 -14.66
N THR A 399 1.13 10.88 -15.76
CA THR A 399 0.26 10.34 -16.81
C THR A 399 1.11 9.99 -18.03
N LEU A 400 0.82 8.88 -18.70
CA LEU A 400 1.52 8.52 -19.94
C LEU A 400 1.40 9.65 -20.96
N GLN A 401 2.52 10.02 -21.55
CA GLN A 401 2.54 10.95 -22.69
C GLN A 401 2.05 10.19 -23.93
N ALA A 402 1.05 10.74 -24.59
CA ALA A 402 0.45 10.13 -25.76
C ALA A 402 -0.09 11.18 -26.70
N ASP A 403 -0.03 10.89 -27.99
CA ASP A 403 -0.66 11.69 -29.05
C ASP A 403 -2.13 11.30 -29.17
N ALA A 404 -3.02 12.28 -29.02
CA ALA A 404 -4.45 12.08 -29.12
C ALA A 404 -4.90 12.23 -30.59
N GLN A 405 -5.61 11.24 -31.09
CA GLN A 405 -6.17 11.24 -32.44
C GLN A 405 -7.67 10.94 -32.37
N ARG A 406 -8.42 11.49 -33.33
CA ARG A 406 -9.82 11.14 -33.49
C ARG A 406 -9.94 9.88 -34.30
N GLY A 407 -10.32 8.79 -33.67
CA GLY A 407 -10.63 7.54 -34.35
C GLY A 407 -12.00 7.57 -35.05
N THR A 408 -12.38 6.45 -35.66
CA THR A 408 -13.65 6.36 -36.41
C THR A 408 -14.88 6.50 -35.52
N VAL A 409 -14.80 6.02 -34.27
CA VAL A 409 -15.91 6.02 -33.31
C VAL A 409 -15.53 6.72 -32.01
N TYR A 410 -14.33 6.48 -31.50
CA TYR A 410 -13.82 6.98 -30.22
C TYR A 410 -12.49 7.69 -30.41
N ASP A 411 -12.07 8.43 -29.38
CA ASP A 411 -10.72 9.01 -29.31
C ASP A 411 -9.69 7.89 -29.14
N GLU A 412 -8.54 8.03 -29.77
CA GLU A 412 -7.41 7.07 -29.71
C GLU A 412 -6.19 7.79 -29.16
N MET A 413 -5.46 7.13 -28.24
CA MET A 413 -4.27 7.67 -27.58
C MET A 413 -3.07 6.78 -27.89
N TYR A 414 -2.13 7.29 -28.67
CA TYR A 414 -0.92 6.59 -29.06
C TYR A 414 0.25 7.05 -28.19
N VAL A 415 0.78 6.14 -27.38
CA VAL A 415 1.84 6.46 -26.41
C VAL A 415 3.12 6.83 -27.13
N ASP A 416 3.82 7.85 -26.64
CA ASP A 416 5.18 8.18 -27.07
C ASP A 416 6.15 7.13 -26.54
N ASP A 417 6.67 6.30 -27.44
CA ASP A 417 7.56 5.18 -27.11
C ASP A 417 8.83 5.62 -26.37
N GLN A 418 9.41 6.76 -26.75
CA GLN A 418 10.62 7.25 -26.09
C GLN A 418 10.32 7.71 -24.67
N ALA A 419 9.25 8.49 -24.49
CA ALA A 419 8.82 8.96 -23.18
C ALA A 419 8.42 7.78 -22.26
N LEU A 420 7.75 6.76 -22.81
CA LEU A 420 7.42 5.54 -22.09
C LEU A 420 8.68 4.78 -21.66
N TYR A 421 9.64 4.60 -22.57
CA TYR A 421 10.88 3.89 -22.25
C TYR A 421 11.68 4.60 -21.15
N GLU A 422 11.79 5.93 -21.22
CA GLU A 422 12.42 6.75 -20.18
C GLU A 422 11.67 6.67 -18.84
N LEU A 423 10.33 6.65 -18.86
CA LEU A 423 9.51 6.47 -17.67
C LEU A 423 9.76 5.09 -17.03
N ILE A 424 9.85 4.04 -17.85
CA ILE A 424 10.16 2.67 -17.39
C ILE A 424 11.52 2.63 -16.72
N LEU A 425 12.59 3.14 -17.37
CA LEU A 425 13.92 3.17 -16.78
C LEU A 425 13.97 3.92 -15.46
N ASN A 426 13.35 5.10 -15.40
CA ASN A 426 13.33 5.94 -14.19
C ASN A 426 12.48 5.37 -13.04
N THR A 427 11.57 4.47 -13.35
CA THR A 427 10.63 3.91 -12.36
C THR A 427 11.07 2.54 -11.86
N PHE A 428 11.44 1.65 -12.78
CA PHE A 428 11.66 0.23 -12.48
C PHE A 428 13.13 -0.18 -12.47
N TYR A 429 14.04 0.73 -12.80
CA TYR A 429 15.47 0.43 -12.86
C TYR A 429 16.27 1.41 -11.99
N ASN A 430 17.43 0.99 -11.57
CA ASN A 430 18.42 1.82 -10.88
C ASN A 430 19.60 2.08 -11.82
N GLU A 431 20.04 3.34 -11.94
CA GLU A 431 21.29 3.67 -12.61
C GLU A 431 22.45 3.07 -11.81
N VAL A 432 23.31 2.31 -12.47
CA VAL A 432 24.51 1.69 -11.88
C VAL A 432 25.76 2.29 -12.49
N SER A 433 26.81 2.48 -11.68
CA SER A 433 28.09 2.95 -12.17
C SER A 433 28.72 1.87 -13.05
N ALA A 434 28.99 2.17 -14.32
CA ALA A 434 29.76 1.27 -15.19
C ALA A 434 31.21 1.21 -14.67
N GLY A 435 31.53 0.26 -13.78
CA GLY A 435 32.93 0.00 -13.44
C GLY A 435 33.29 -0.16 -11.97
N GLU A 436 32.58 -0.96 -11.19
CA GLU A 436 33.10 -1.33 -9.86
C GLU A 436 32.97 -2.84 -9.51
N ASP A 437 32.78 -3.75 -10.45
CA ASP A 437 32.91 -5.19 -10.15
C ASP A 437 33.46 -5.98 -11.34
N THR A 438 34.76 -5.80 -11.62
CA THR A 438 35.58 -6.82 -12.30
C THR A 438 37.00 -6.76 -11.75
N GLU A 439 37.22 -7.30 -10.55
CA GLU A 439 38.46 -7.95 -10.13
C GLU A 439 38.18 -9.18 -9.24
#